data_3d8bd62ceebbc69021ad4d65fa96ce2d
#
_entry.id   3d8bd62ceebbc69021ad4d65fa96ce2d
#
_cell.length_a   1.000
_cell.length_b   1.000
_cell.length_c   1.000
_cell.angle_alpha   90.00
_cell.angle_beta   90.00
_cell.angle_gamma   90.00
#
_symmetry.space_group_name_H-M   'P 1'
#
loop_
_entity.id
_entity.type
_entity.pdbx_description
1 polymer ?
#
loop_
_entity_poly.entity_id
_entity_poly.type
_entity_poly.pdbx_seq_one_letter_code
_entity_poly.pdbx_strand_id
1 'polypeptide(L)'
;MEQRTVSFKISVQVLMATLLCILVSPGSALPQTPYYQGKTITFVTGSLAGEIFDIYPRTIGEFMGKYIPGNPNIIVQNMPGAGHIIAANYVYNVAKPDGLTLAGTLPTLYIDQLVGRSEVKYDWAKFTWIGNAGKSPAMLYMRADSPYKTIDDVRNAKEPPKCGSTGIANSGYVVPKLMEETIGARFNVVLGYQGGSAVDLAVERGEVVCRGFSTEAYFSREPFHTWRKKGFVRVLLQGGKTRDERLPDVPTINEIMDRYNVPESGRRLVTVMLAAEEFFRPHYGPPGMRPEHVKILREAYMKTMQDPAFLAEAKKRRLEISPTSGEEMDALIKEVMAQPPAVIERMKKLLGK
;
A
#
# COMPACT_ATOMS: atom_id res chain seq x y z
N MET A 1 12.12 -83.63 28.80
CA MET A 1 11.77 -83.16 27.43
C MET A 1 11.16 -81.81 27.37
N GLU A 2 10.62 -81.25 28.44
CA GLU A 2 9.95 -79.95 28.48
C GLU A 2 10.89 -78.67 28.46
N GLN A 3 12.08 -78.79 29.04
CA GLN A 3 13.00 -77.62 29.11
C GLN A 3 13.61 -77.20 27.75
N ARG A 4 13.74 -78.13 26.79
CA ARG A 4 14.28 -77.84 25.44
C ARG A 4 13.27 -77.12 24.55
N THR A 5 11.97 -77.32 24.72
CA THR A 5 10.89 -76.73 23.93
C THR A 5 10.60 -75.26 24.35
N VAL A 6 10.77 -74.98 25.63
CA VAL A 6 10.58 -73.58 26.14
C VAL A 6 11.71 -72.63 25.66
N SER A 7 12.96 -73.10 25.70
CA SER A 7 14.12 -72.34 25.24
C SER A 7 14.07 -72.00 23.74
N PHE A 8 13.56 -72.96 22.92
CA PHE A 8 13.43 -72.75 21.46
C PHE A 8 12.32 -71.73 21.13
N LYS A 9 11.18 -71.72 21.85
CA LYS A 9 10.08 -70.76 21.66
C LYS A 9 10.49 -69.35 22.06
N ILE A 10 11.25 -69.19 23.14
CA ILE A 10 11.75 -67.88 23.57
C ILE A 10 12.75 -67.30 22.57
N SER A 11 13.65 -68.12 22.02
CA SER A 11 14.62 -67.66 21.00
C SER A 11 13.95 -67.21 19.69
N VAL A 12 12.89 -67.90 19.26
CA VAL A 12 12.12 -67.51 18.04
C VAL A 12 11.33 -66.26 18.25
N GLN A 13 10.73 -66.07 19.43
CA GLN A 13 10.01 -64.82 19.75
C GLN A 13 10.94 -63.59 19.85
N VAL A 14 12.14 -63.77 20.42
CA VAL A 14 13.14 -62.67 20.49
C VAL A 14 13.67 -62.38 19.09
N LEU A 15 13.89 -63.36 18.23
CA LEU A 15 14.33 -63.19 16.85
C LEU A 15 13.26 -62.47 16.00
N MET A 16 11.96 -62.81 16.18
CA MET A 16 10.85 -62.14 15.51
C MET A 16 10.66 -60.67 16.00
N ALA A 17 10.84 -60.42 17.31
CA ALA A 17 10.75 -59.07 17.86
C ALA A 17 11.91 -58.16 17.35
N THR A 18 13.11 -58.72 17.21
CA THR A 18 14.28 -58.01 16.67
C THR A 18 14.13 -57.74 15.18
N LEU A 19 13.53 -58.65 14.42
CA LEU A 19 13.28 -58.48 12.98
C LEU A 19 12.18 -57.43 12.73
N LEU A 20 11.18 -57.31 13.62
CA LEU A 20 10.10 -56.31 13.52
C LEU A 20 10.59 -54.90 13.85
N CYS A 21 11.58 -54.75 14.74
CA CYS A 21 12.19 -53.45 15.06
C CYS A 21 13.08 -52.87 13.94
N ILE A 22 13.60 -53.73 13.04
CA ILE A 22 14.44 -53.28 11.90
C ILE A 22 13.59 -52.73 10.76
N LEU A 23 12.29 -53.09 10.70
CA LEU A 23 11.37 -52.63 9.65
C LEU A 23 10.73 -51.24 9.95
N VAL A 24 10.91 -50.71 11.15
CA VAL A 24 10.50 -49.35 11.53
C VAL A 24 11.72 -48.44 11.59
N SER A 25 12.54 -48.42 10.54
CA SER A 25 13.44 -47.31 10.33
C SER A 25 12.56 -46.11 10.01
N PRO A 26 12.62 -44.99 10.78
CA PRO A 26 12.00 -43.75 10.35
C PRO A 26 12.64 -43.45 8.99
N GLY A 27 11.85 -43.60 7.93
CA GLY A 27 12.31 -43.25 6.58
C GLY A 27 12.91 -41.87 6.67
N SER A 28 14.20 -41.77 6.39
CA SER A 28 14.86 -40.44 6.23
C SER A 28 14.04 -39.72 5.18
N ALA A 29 13.18 -38.81 5.63
CA ALA A 29 12.48 -37.92 4.73
C ALA A 29 13.57 -37.19 3.93
N LEU A 30 13.74 -37.58 2.67
CA LEU A 30 14.62 -36.87 1.76
C LEU A 30 14.23 -35.40 1.85
N PRO A 31 15.18 -34.49 2.03
CA PRO A 31 14.86 -33.08 2.10
C PRO A 31 14.10 -32.68 0.83
N GLN A 32 12.83 -32.37 0.99
CA GLN A 32 11.97 -32.00 -0.13
C GLN A 32 12.55 -30.74 -0.76
N THR A 33 12.91 -30.82 -2.04
CA THR A 33 13.44 -29.68 -2.78
C THR A 33 12.50 -28.48 -2.63
N PRO A 34 13.01 -27.32 -2.18
CA PRO A 34 12.17 -26.14 -1.99
C PRO A 34 11.39 -25.80 -3.26
N TYR A 35 10.10 -25.49 -3.11
CA TYR A 35 9.21 -25.22 -4.26
C TYR A 35 9.78 -24.19 -5.24
N TYR A 36 10.43 -23.14 -4.75
CA TYR A 36 10.95 -22.05 -5.55
C TYR A 36 12.34 -22.30 -6.15
N GLN A 37 12.99 -23.42 -5.83
CA GLN A 37 14.33 -23.71 -6.36
C GLN A 37 14.31 -23.83 -7.88
N GLY A 38 15.19 -23.07 -8.55
CA GLY A 38 15.30 -23.01 -10.02
C GLY A 38 14.12 -22.33 -10.72
N LYS A 39 13.20 -21.69 -9.96
CA LYS A 39 12.07 -20.96 -10.53
C LYS A 39 12.35 -19.45 -10.60
N THR A 40 11.54 -18.78 -11.39
CA THR A 40 11.52 -17.31 -11.51
C THR A 40 10.18 -16.79 -11.02
N ILE A 41 10.20 -15.78 -10.15
CA ILE A 41 9.03 -15.00 -9.77
C ILE A 41 9.00 -13.74 -10.64
N THR A 42 7.84 -13.44 -11.23
CA THR A 42 7.63 -12.26 -12.06
C THR A 42 6.78 -11.23 -11.31
N PHE A 43 7.33 -10.04 -11.10
CA PHE A 43 6.54 -8.87 -10.72
C PHE A 43 5.99 -8.19 -11.96
N VAL A 44 4.67 -8.18 -12.12
CA VAL A 44 3.98 -7.44 -13.18
C VAL A 44 3.68 -6.02 -12.68
N THR A 45 4.03 -5.01 -13.47
CA THR A 45 3.71 -3.61 -13.19
C THR A 45 3.02 -2.94 -14.37
N GLY A 46 2.09 -2.02 -14.08
CA GLY A 46 1.36 -1.26 -15.09
C GLY A 46 2.09 0.00 -15.57
N SER A 47 3.33 0.25 -15.14
CA SER A 47 4.13 1.41 -15.51
C SER A 47 5.17 1.08 -16.58
N LEU A 48 5.73 2.13 -17.18
CA LEU A 48 6.89 2.02 -18.04
C LEU A 48 8.16 1.74 -17.22
N ALA A 49 9.18 1.18 -17.88
CA ALA A 49 10.48 0.93 -17.25
C ALA A 49 11.11 2.26 -16.77
N GLY A 50 11.65 2.25 -15.55
CA GLY A 50 12.25 3.42 -14.91
C GLY A 50 11.28 4.35 -14.18
N GLU A 51 9.98 4.10 -14.25
CA GLU A 51 9.00 4.82 -13.44
C GLU A 51 8.93 4.27 -12.01
N ILE A 52 8.31 5.02 -11.11
CA ILE A 52 8.33 4.69 -9.68
C ILE A 52 7.72 3.31 -9.36
N PHE A 53 6.63 2.90 -10.04
CA PHE A 53 6.02 1.58 -9.87
C PHE A 53 6.78 0.45 -10.57
N ASP A 54 7.82 0.75 -11.36
CA ASP A 54 8.79 -0.20 -11.88
C ASP A 54 10.02 -0.30 -10.95
N ILE A 55 10.47 0.83 -10.42
CA ILE A 55 11.67 0.90 -9.56
C ILE A 55 11.45 0.14 -8.24
N TYR A 56 10.29 0.28 -7.57
CA TYR A 56 10.01 -0.43 -6.33
C TYR A 56 10.09 -1.96 -6.45
N PRO A 57 9.34 -2.62 -7.36
CA PRO A 57 9.43 -4.08 -7.49
C PRO A 57 10.80 -4.58 -7.97
N ARG A 58 11.55 -3.80 -8.79
CA ARG A 58 12.94 -4.14 -9.14
C ARG A 58 13.83 -4.13 -7.92
N THR A 59 13.78 -3.06 -7.13
CA THR A 59 14.60 -2.95 -5.92
C THR A 59 14.24 -4.04 -4.91
N ILE A 60 12.95 -4.34 -4.72
CA ILE A 60 12.51 -5.44 -3.86
C ILE A 60 13.02 -6.78 -4.39
N GLY A 61 12.90 -7.02 -5.69
CA GLY A 61 13.34 -8.26 -6.35
C GLY A 61 14.83 -8.56 -6.19
N GLU A 62 15.68 -7.53 -6.21
CA GLU A 62 17.14 -7.66 -6.00
C GLU A 62 17.50 -8.27 -4.63
N PHE A 63 16.64 -8.12 -3.62
CA PHE A 63 16.92 -8.55 -2.25
C PHE A 63 15.99 -9.66 -1.74
N MET A 64 14.77 -9.77 -2.26
CA MET A 64 13.75 -10.66 -1.70
C MET A 64 14.04 -12.14 -1.93
N GLY A 65 14.66 -12.50 -3.07
CA GLY A 65 14.92 -13.89 -3.44
C GLY A 65 15.67 -14.67 -2.38
N LYS A 66 16.66 -14.07 -1.71
CA LYS A 66 17.47 -14.71 -0.65
C LYS A 66 16.69 -15.11 0.59
N TYR A 67 15.50 -14.55 0.80
CA TYR A 67 14.62 -14.88 1.91
C TYR A 67 13.56 -15.93 1.57
N ILE A 68 13.50 -16.33 0.29
CA ILE A 68 12.58 -17.39 -0.18
C ILE A 68 13.32 -18.71 -0.25
N PRO A 69 12.83 -19.80 0.37
CA PRO A 69 13.44 -21.12 0.26
C PRO A 69 13.62 -21.55 -1.21
N GLY A 70 14.84 -21.88 -1.61
CA GLY A 70 15.19 -22.19 -2.99
C GLY A 70 15.76 -21.00 -3.78
N ASN A 71 15.81 -19.81 -3.18
CA ASN A 71 16.43 -18.59 -3.72
C ASN A 71 16.08 -18.33 -5.21
N PRO A 72 14.78 -18.15 -5.54
CA PRO A 72 14.34 -17.95 -6.92
C PRO A 72 14.90 -16.66 -7.50
N ASN A 73 15.05 -16.63 -8.82
CA ASN A 73 15.25 -15.37 -9.52
C ASN A 73 13.96 -14.53 -9.48
N ILE A 74 14.08 -13.21 -9.37
CA ILE A 74 12.92 -12.28 -9.41
C ILE A 74 13.14 -11.27 -10.52
N ILE A 75 12.19 -11.19 -11.44
CA ILE A 75 12.22 -10.27 -12.58
C ILE A 75 11.01 -9.35 -12.56
N VAL A 76 11.07 -8.23 -13.27
CA VAL A 76 9.95 -7.30 -13.45
C VAL A 76 9.54 -7.28 -14.92
N GLN A 77 8.23 -7.43 -15.15
CA GLN A 77 7.58 -7.33 -16.44
C GLN A 77 6.69 -6.10 -16.48
N ASN A 78 6.97 -5.17 -17.38
CA ASN A 78 6.15 -3.98 -17.60
C ASN A 78 4.97 -4.32 -18.52
N MET A 79 3.76 -3.96 -18.08
CA MET A 79 2.50 -4.14 -18.81
C MET A 79 1.67 -2.86 -18.73
N PRO A 80 2.12 -1.77 -19.37
CA PRO A 80 1.47 -0.46 -19.27
C PRO A 80 0.10 -0.43 -19.97
N GLY A 81 -0.74 0.48 -19.52
CA GLY A 81 -2.00 0.81 -20.16
C GLY A 81 -3.17 0.94 -19.19
N ALA A 82 -4.15 1.74 -19.62
CA ALA A 82 -5.37 2.06 -18.88
C ALA A 82 -5.15 2.41 -17.40
N GLY A 83 -4.08 3.14 -17.05
CA GLY A 83 -3.78 3.48 -15.65
C GLY A 83 -3.53 2.24 -14.78
N HIS A 84 -2.75 1.28 -15.25
CA HIS A 84 -2.44 -0.02 -14.62
C HIS A 84 -3.59 -1.05 -14.61
N ILE A 85 -4.79 -0.73 -15.12
CA ILE A 85 -5.92 -1.68 -15.16
C ILE A 85 -5.57 -2.92 -15.98
N ILE A 86 -4.81 -2.80 -17.09
CA ILE A 86 -4.38 -3.94 -17.91
C ILE A 86 -3.56 -4.94 -17.10
N ALA A 87 -2.57 -4.45 -16.34
CA ALA A 87 -1.73 -5.29 -15.48
C ALA A 87 -2.55 -5.97 -14.37
N ALA A 88 -3.44 -5.23 -13.70
CA ALA A 88 -4.31 -5.78 -12.67
C ALA A 88 -5.27 -6.83 -13.21
N ASN A 89 -5.92 -6.59 -14.36
CA ASN A 89 -6.77 -7.57 -15.03
C ASN A 89 -6.00 -8.84 -15.41
N TYR A 90 -4.77 -8.71 -15.91
CA TYR A 90 -3.92 -9.85 -16.24
C TYR A 90 -3.63 -10.70 -15.00
N VAL A 91 -3.19 -10.08 -13.90
CA VAL A 91 -2.86 -10.80 -12.67
C VAL A 91 -4.10 -11.45 -12.07
N TYR A 92 -5.27 -10.82 -12.17
CA TYR A 92 -6.52 -11.37 -11.64
C TYR A 92 -7.06 -12.57 -12.43
N ASN A 93 -7.05 -12.48 -13.78
CA ASN A 93 -7.78 -13.42 -14.63
C ASN A 93 -6.90 -14.43 -15.37
N VAL A 94 -5.59 -14.14 -15.53
CA VAL A 94 -4.69 -14.93 -16.40
C VAL A 94 -3.54 -15.55 -15.61
N ALA A 95 -2.97 -14.85 -14.62
CA ALA A 95 -1.87 -15.36 -13.83
C ALA A 95 -2.31 -16.57 -12.98
N LYS A 96 -1.45 -17.60 -12.94
CA LYS A 96 -1.70 -18.80 -12.12
C LYS A 96 -1.49 -18.48 -10.63
N PRO A 97 -2.33 -19.04 -9.73
CA PRO A 97 -2.19 -18.81 -8.28
C PRO A 97 -1.12 -19.73 -7.65
N ASP A 98 0.00 -19.89 -8.32
CA ASP A 98 1.09 -20.80 -7.96
C ASP A 98 2.25 -20.11 -7.20
N GLY A 99 2.14 -18.80 -6.95
CA GLY A 99 3.15 -18.03 -6.24
C GLY A 99 4.29 -17.51 -7.11
N LEU A 100 4.22 -17.68 -8.44
CA LEU A 100 5.27 -17.24 -9.37
C LEU A 100 4.95 -15.91 -10.06
N THR A 101 3.75 -15.37 -9.86
CA THR A 101 3.36 -14.05 -10.38
C THR A 101 2.90 -13.15 -9.23
N LEU A 102 3.52 -12.00 -9.11
CA LEU A 102 3.13 -10.92 -8.20
C LEU A 102 2.88 -9.65 -9.02
N ALA A 103 2.24 -8.66 -8.42
CA ALA A 103 2.02 -7.36 -9.05
C ALA A 103 2.44 -6.20 -8.14
N GLY A 104 2.84 -5.09 -8.77
CA GLY A 104 2.99 -3.78 -8.15
C GLY A 104 2.31 -2.72 -9.04
N THR A 105 1.17 -2.19 -8.59
CA THR A 105 0.33 -1.28 -9.39
C THR A 105 -0.05 -0.02 -8.63
N LEU A 106 -0.80 0.88 -9.29
CA LEU A 106 -1.36 2.06 -8.64
C LEU A 106 -2.28 1.66 -7.46
N PRO A 107 -2.16 2.35 -6.32
CA PRO A 107 -3.01 2.08 -5.16
C PRO A 107 -4.47 2.48 -5.40
N THR A 108 -4.75 3.38 -6.35
CA THR A 108 -6.09 3.93 -6.61
C THR A 108 -7.00 3.03 -7.44
N LEU A 109 -6.55 1.84 -7.86
CA LEU A 109 -7.33 0.91 -8.68
C LEU A 109 -8.64 0.43 -8.02
N TYR A 110 -8.72 0.44 -6.69
CA TYR A 110 -9.99 0.18 -6.00
C TYR A 110 -11.06 1.25 -6.28
N ILE A 111 -10.65 2.52 -6.47
CA ILE A 111 -11.57 3.61 -6.84
C ILE A 111 -12.18 3.32 -8.21
N ASP A 112 -11.38 2.88 -9.18
CA ASP A 112 -11.87 2.52 -10.51
C ASP A 112 -12.94 1.42 -10.45
N GLN A 113 -12.79 0.43 -9.57
CA GLN A 113 -13.79 -0.59 -9.31
C GLN A 113 -15.06 0.00 -8.65
N LEU A 114 -14.89 0.77 -7.58
CA LEU A 114 -16.01 1.33 -6.81
C LEU A 114 -16.86 2.30 -7.63
N VAL A 115 -16.26 3.06 -8.55
CA VAL A 115 -17.00 3.94 -9.45
C VAL A 115 -17.60 3.22 -10.66
N GLY A 116 -17.36 1.91 -10.81
CA GLY A 116 -17.96 1.08 -11.86
C GLY A 116 -17.33 1.28 -13.25
N ARG A 117 -16.02 1.49 -13.31
CA ARG A 117 -15.30 1.64 -14.57
C ARG A 117 -15.38 0.36 -15.40
N SER A 118 -15.83 0.45 -16.67
CA SER A 118 -16.13 -0.73 -17.49
C SER A 118 -14.92 -1.60 -17.85
N GLU A 119 -13.73 -1.01 -17.87
CA GLU A 119 -12.45 -1.69 -18.14
C GLU A 119 -11.97 -2.57 -16.99
N VAL A 120 -12.49 -2.37 -15.77
CA VAL A 120 -12.14 -3.16 -14.58
C VAL A 120 -12.77 -4.54 -14.67
N LYS A 121 -11.92 -5.57 -14.63
CA LYS A 121 -12.29 -6.99 -14.68
C LYS A 121 -11.69 -7.78 -13.50
N TYR A 122 -11.34 -7.09 -12.42
CA TYR A 122 -10.84 -7.65 -11.16
C TYR A 122 -11.78 -7.30 -10.01
N ASP A 123 -11.64 -8.03 -8.92
CA ASP A 123 -12.16 -7.67 -7.61
C ASP A 123 -10.98 -7.39 -6.69
N TRP A 124 -10.80 -6.11 -6.31
CA TRP A 124 -9.67 -5.64 -5.52
C TRP A 124 -9.55 -6.35 -4.17
N ALA A 125 -10.70 -6.71 -3.58
CA ALA A 125 -10.75 -7.44 -2.30
C ALA A 125 -10.30 -8.91 -2.41
N LYS A 126 -10.25 -9.49 -3.62
CA LYS A 126 -9.93 -10.90 -3.81
C LYS A 126 -8.48 -11.16 -4.20
N PHE A 127 -7.68 -10.14 -4.46
CA PHE A 127 -6.26 -10.34 -4.65
C PHE A 127 -5.61 -10.91 -3.38
N THR A 128 -4.53 -11.66 -3.56
CA THR A 128 -3.72 -12.18 -2.44
C THR A 128 -2.68 -11.13 -2.06
N TRP A 129 -2.93 -10.36 -1.01
CA TRP A 129 -2.04 -9.27 -0.58
C TRP A 129 -0.77 -9.81 0.04
N ILE A 130 0.38 -9.38 -0.47
CA ILE A 130 1.71 -9.78 0.02
C ILE A 130 2.26 -8.75 1.00
N GLY A 131 2.05 -7.48 0.71
CA GLY A 131 2.43 -6.36 1.55
C GLY A 131 2.38 -5.04 0.81
N ASN A 132 2.78 -4.00 1.49
CA ASN A 132 2.90 -2.66 0.94
C ASN A 132 4.27 -2.09 1.34
N ALA A 133 4.98 -1.46 0.43
CA ALA A 133 6.32 -0.94 0.70
C ALA A 133 6.33 0.49 1.23
N GLY A 134 5.25 1.26 1.06
CA GLY A 134 5.25 2.66 1.45
C GLY A 134 3.87 3.24 1.71
N LYS A 135 3.82 4.17 2.64
CA LYS A 135 2.67 5.03 2.92
C LYS A 135 2.99 6.44 2.47
N SER A 136 1.96 7.18 2.09
CA SER A 136 2.12 8.59 1.72
C SER A 136 0.89 9.39 2.15
N PRO A 137 0.75 9.65 3.46
CA PRO A 137 -0.37 10.43 3.99
C PRO A 137 -0.44 11.80 3.34
N ALA A 138 -1.66 12.25 3.03
CA ALA A 138 -1.88 13.60 2.57
C ALA A 138 -1.72 14.62 3.72
N MET A 139 -1.51 15.85 3.35
CA MET A 139 -1.52 17.01 4.23
C MET A 139 -2.12 18.19 3.51
N LEU A 140 -2.55 19.20 4.24
CA LEU A 140 -2.93 20.50 3.69
C LEU A 140 -2.00 21.57 4.24
N TYR A 141 -1.22 22.20 3.36
CA TYR A 141 -0.46 23.37 3.76
C TYR A 141 -1.09 24.68 3.27
N MET A 142 -0.79 25.74 3.98
CA MET A 142 -1.25 27.10 3.74
C MET A 142 -0.07 28.07 3.79
N ARG A 143 -0.06 29.13 2.97
CA ARG A 143 0.91 30.21 3.13
C ARG A 143 0.84 30.80 4.54
N ALA A 144 2.00 31.01 5.14
CA ALA A 144 2.09 31.50 6.52
C ALA A 144 1.63 32.95 6.69
N ASP A 145 1.73 33.75 5.63
CA ASP A 145 1.26 35.14 5.58
C ASP A 145 -0.25 35.30 5.33
N SER A 146 -0.95 34.19 5.04
CA SER A 146 -2.42 34.17 4.90
C SER A 146 -3.11 34.34 6.26
N PRO A 147 -4.37 34.84 6.29
CA PRO A 147 -5.14 34.96 7.52
C PRO A 147 -5.59 33.57 8.12
N TYR A 148 -5.49 32.51 7.34
CA TYR A 148 -5.94 31.18 7.72
C TYR A 148 -4.82 30.41 8.45
N LYS A 149 -4.84 30.42 9.78
CA LYS A 149 -3.80 29.81 10.63
C LYS A 149 -4.15 28.38 11.05
N THR A 150 -5.44 28.06 11.07
CA THR A 150 -6.03 26.79 11.48
C THR A 150 -7.12 26.38 10.50
N ILE A 151 -7.58 25.13 10.58
CA ILE A 151 -8.75 24.68 9.81
C ILE A 151 -10.04 25.39 10.26
N ASP A 152 -10.10 25.84 11.52
CA ASP A 152 -11.21 26.63 12.04
C ASP A 152 -11.31 27.99 11.37
N ASP A 153 -10.17 28.63 11.10
CA ASP A 153 -10.14 29.91 10.36
C ASP A 153 -10.69 29.73 8.94
N VAL A 154 -10.35 28.62 8.28
CA VAL A 154 -10.88 28.29 6.96
C VAL A 154 -12.39 28.07 7.01
N ARG A 155 -12.85 27.29 8.01
CA ARG A 155 -14.28 26.98 8.18
C ARG A 155 -15.12 28.24 8.42
N ASN A 156 -14.59 29.19 9.17
CA ASN A 156 -15.27 30.43 9.56
C ASN A 156 -15.01 31.59 8.58
N ALA A 157 -14.22 31.34 7.53
CA ALA A 157 -13.84 32.38 6.57
C ALA A 157 -15.03 32.89 5.77
N LYS A 158 -15.14 34.22 5.63
CA LYS A 158 -16.09 34.85 4.72
C LYS A 158 -15.74 34.51 3.27
N GLU A 159 -14.45 34.62 2.93
CA GLU A 159 -13.91 34.29 1.62
C GLU A 159 -13.13 32.95 1.73
N PRO A 160 -13.53 31.90 1.01
CA PRO A 160 -12.78 30.65 0.99
C PRO A 160 -11.38 30.82 0.41
N PRO A 161 -10.32 30.26 1.04
CA PRO A 161 -8.98 30.32 0.49
C PRO A 161 -8.88 29.62 -0.87
N LYS A 162 -8.08 30.19 -1.79
CA LYS A 162 -7.78 29.58 -3.09
C LYS A 162 -6.73 28.49 -2.91
N CYS A 163 -7.07 27.23 -3.24
CA CYS A 163 -6.15 26.11 -3.24
C CYS A 163 -5.86 25.63 -4.68
N GLY A 164 -4.61 25.33 -4.97
CA GLY A 164 -4.22 24.82 -6.28
C GLY A 164 -4.27 23.30 -6.38
N SER A 165 -4.73 22.76 -7.52
CA SER A 165 -4.69 21.33 -7.84
C SER A 165 -4.48 21.08 -9.33
N THR A 166 -3.84 19.95 -9.64
CA THR A 166 -3.64 19.47 -11.01
C THR A 166 -4.88 18.78 -11.59
N GLY A 167 -5.80 18.30 -10.73
CA GLY A 167 -7.02 17.60 -11.16
C GLY A 167 -7.83 17.08 -9.99
N ILE A 168 -9.02 16.56 -10.28
CA ILE A 168 -10.01 16.11 -9.28
C ILE A 168 -9.62 14.84 -8.52
N ALA A 169 -8.73 14.02 -9.07
CA ALA A 169 -8.23 12.80 -8.41
C ALA A 169 -6.95 13.06 -7.57
N ASN A 170 -6.50 14.32 -7.48
CA ASN A 170 -5.28 14.69 -6.77
C ASN A 170 -5.63 15.16 -5.35
N SER A 171 -4.72 14.92 -4.38
CA SER A 171 -4.89 15.36 -2.99
C SER A 171 -5.13 16.89 -2.85
N GLY A 172 -4.62 17.70 -3.80
CA GLY A 172 -4.91 19.13 -3.90
C GLY A 172 -6.40 19.46 -4.07
N TYR A 173 -7.19 18.55 -4.62
CA TYR A 173 -8.64 18.66 -4.73
C TYR A 173 -9.35 17.83 -3.64
N VAL A 174 -8.93 16.59 -3.47
CA VAL A 174 -9.60 15.62 -2.58
C VAL A 174 -9.61 16.10 -1.14
N VAL A 175 -8.46 16.53 -0.59
CA VAL A 175 -8.38 16.96 0.82
C VAL A 175 -9.25 18.18 1.12
N PRO A 176 -9.19 19.29 0.36
CA PRO A 176 -10.12 20.42 0.52
C PRO A 176 -11.59 20.01 0.43
N LYS A 177 -11.95 19.16 -0.54
CA LYS A 177 -13.34 18.70 -0.71
C LYS A 177 -13.82 17.80 0.40
N LEU A 178 -12.98 16.95 0.96
CA LEU A 178 -13.30 16.17 2.14
C LEU A 178 -13.54 17.05 3.37
N MET A 179 -12.74 18.11 3.56
CA MET A 179 -12.95 19.05 4.66
C MET A 179 -14.23 19.88 4.47
N GLU A 180 -14.56 20.24 3.24
CA GLU A 180 -15.85 20.88 2.92
C GLU A 180 -17.03 19.97 3.25
N GLU A 181 -16.98 18.71 2.82
CA GLU A 181 -18.05 17.71 2.97
C GLU A 181 -18.25 17.23 4.42
N THR A 182 -17.19 17.25 5.22
CA THR A 182 -17.21 16.66 6.57
C THR A 182 -17.38 17.69 7.69
N ILE A 183 -16.74 18.85 7.58
CA ILE A 183 -16.73 19.87 8.63
C ILE A 183 -17.17 21.25 8.13
N GLY A 184 -17.56 21.40 6.86
CA GLY A 184 -18.00 22.66 6.27
C GLY A 184 -16.88 23.68 6.04
N ALA A 185 -15.60 23.27 6.03
CA ALA A 185 -14.48 24.14 5.72
C ALA A 185 -14.38 24.32 4.20
N ARG A 186 -14.86 25.46 3.69
CA ARG A 186 -14.94 25.73 2.26
C ARG A 186 -13.61 26.20 1.67
N PHE A 187 -13.33 25.74 0.46
CA PHE A 187 -12.15 26.11 -0.33
C PHE A 187 -12.56 26.47 -1.76
N ASN A 188 -11.88 27.44 -2.35
CA ASN A 188 -11.96 27.70 -3.78
C ASN A 188 -10.83 26.94 -4.48
N VAL A 189 -11.11 25.75 -5.01
CA VAL A 189 -10.08 24.90 -5.65
C VAL A 189 -9.91 25.31 -7.11
N VAL A 190 -8.72 25.80 -7.44
CA VAL A 190 -8.31 26.16 -8.80
C VAL A 190 -7.65 24.94 -9.45
N LEU A 191 -8.26 24.46 -10.53
CA LEU A 191 -7.81 23.28 -11.28
C LEU A 191 -7.01 23.69 -12.54
N GLY A 192 -6.37 22.71 -13.16
CA GLY A 192 -5.75 22.85 -14.49
C GLY A 192 -4.27 23.18 -14.49
N TYR A 193 -3.61 23.17 -13.33
CA TYR A 193 -2.14 23.25 -13.28
C TYR A 193 -1.53 22.01 -13.93
N GLN A 194 -0.53 22.20 -14.82
CA GLN A 194 0.09 21.13 -15.61
C GLN A 194 0.94 20.15 -14.77
N GLY A 195 1.22 20.46 -13.51
CA GLY A 195 1.97 19.60 -12.60
C GLY A 195 2.15 20.24 -11.23
N GLY A 196 2.68 19.45 -10.29
CA GLY A 196 2.87 19.90 -8.91
C GLY A 196 3.75 21.14 -8.79
N SER A 197 4.81 21.24 -9.59
CA SER A 197 5.71 22.42 -9.59
C SER A 197 5.02 23.69 -10.05
N ALA A 198 4.05 23.59 -10.97
CA ALA A 198 3.24 24.76 -11.38
C ALA A 198 2.34 25.24 -10.24
N VAL A 199 1.78 24.33 -9.44
CA VAL A 199 1.02 24.70 -8.23
C VAL A 199 1.94 25.35 -7.20
N ASP A 200 3.13 24.79 -6.98
CA ASP A 200 4.11 25.33 -6.02
C ASP A 200 4.52 26.76 -6.41
N LEU A 201 4.76 27.01 -7.70
CA LEU A 201 5.05 28.36 -8.22
C LEU A 201 3.87 29.33 -8.05
N ALA A 202 2.63 28.87 -8.26
CA ALA A 202 1.43 29.66 -8.03
C ALA A 202 1.27 30.03 -6.54
N VAL A 203 1.65 29.13 -5.63
CA VAL A 203 1.71 29.42 -4.18
C VAL A 203 2.78 30.48 -3.88
N GLU A 204 3.97 30.39 -4.46
CA GLU A 204 5.01 31.41 -4.29
C GLU A 204 4.56 32.81 -4.73
N ARG A 205 3.86 32.86 -5.86
CA ARG A 205 3.32 34.13 -6.41
C ARG A 205 2.08 34.67 -5.70
N GLY A 206 1.48 33.83 -4.79
CA GLY A 206 0.25 34.23 -4.11
C GLY A 206 -1.02 34.13 -4.97
N GLU A 207 -0.96 33.49 -6.14
CA GLU A 207 -2.12 33.21 -6.99
C GLU A 207 -3.10 32.25 -6.29
N VAL A 208 -2.55 31.27 -5.56
CA VAL A 208 -3.23 30.39 -4.61
C VAL A 208 -2.48 30.39 -3.28
N VAL A 209 -3.16 30.12 -2.18
CA VAL A 209 -2.57 30.20 -0.84
C VAL A 209 -2.45 28.84 -0.16
N CYS A 210 -3.04 27.79 -0.72
CA CYS A 210 -3.02 26.44 -0.14
C CYS A 210 -2.95 25.34 -1.19
N ARG A 211 -2.54 24.16 -0.70
CA ARG A 211 -2.52 22.93 -1.49
C ARG A 211 -2.63 21.71 -0.59
N GLY A 212 -3.47 20.73 -0.98
CA GLY A 212 -3.37 19.36 -0.47
C GLY A 212 -2.19 18.65 -1.15
N PHE A 213 -1.35 17.97 -0.36
CA PHE A 213 -0.08 17.43 -0.84
C PHE A 213 0.32 16.18 -0.07
N SER A 214 1.34 15.43 -0.49
CA SER A 214 1.85 14.30 0.24
C SER A 214 2.91 14.71 1.27
N THR A 215 2.85 14.11 2.45
CA THR A 215 3.85 14.31 3.52
C THR A 215 5.25 13.92 3.04
N GLU A 216 5.37 12.80 2.30
CA GLU A 216 6.63 12.36 1.69
C GLU A 216 7.29 13.49 0.87
N ALA A 217 6.58 14.03 -0.13
CA ALA A 217 7.13 15.04 -1.01
C ALA A 217 7.42 16.37 -0.29
N TYR A 218 6.64 16.71 0.75
CA TYR A 218 6.88 17.88 1.59
C TYR A 218 8.22 17.81 2.34
N PHE A 219 8.66 16.60 2.73
CA PHE A 219 9.93 16.42 3.43
C PHE A 219 11.11 16.08 2.52
N SER A 220 10.88 15.62 1.27
CA SER A 220 11.93 15.05 0.42
C SER A 220 12.51 15.99 -0.66
N ARG A 221 11.83 17.09 -1.03
CA ARG A 221 12.23 17.89 -2.19
C ARG A 221 12.12 19.41 -1.99
N GLU A 222 12.77 20.17 -2.87
CA GLU A 222 12.52 21.60 -3.05
C GLU A 222 11.16 21.87 -3.77
N PRO A 223 10.52 23.01 -3.53
CA PRO A 223 10.97 24.14 -2.69
C PRO A 223 10.71 23.96 -1.18
N PHE A 224 10.16 22.83 -0.75
CA PHE A 224 9.68 22.63 0.62
C PHE A 224 10.79 22.65 1.67
N HIS A 225 12.02 22.20 1.37
CA HIS A 225 13.14 22.37 2.28
C HIS A 225 13.41 23.83 2.60
N THR A 226 13.41 24.68 1.57
CA THR A 226 13.59 26.13 1.71
C THR A 226 12.39 26.77 2.39
N TRP A 227 11.17 26.40 2.03
CA TRP A 227 9.94 26.95 2.62
C TRP A 227 9.82 26.66 4.10
N ARG A 228 10.15 25.42 4.53
CA ARG A 228 10.16 25.05 5.96
C ARG A 228 11.17 25.88 6.75
N LYS A 229 12.40 26.03 6.25
CA LYS A 229 13.43 26.83 6.89
C LYS A 229 13.02 28.30 7.05
N LYS A 230 12.28 28.85 6.10
CA LYS A 230 11.82 30.23 6.09
C LYS A 230 10.46 30.43 6.80
N GLY A 231 9.79 29.38 7.22
CA GLY A 231 8.43 29.44 7.72
C GLY A 231 7.42 30.00 6.69
N PHE A 232 7.66 29.75 5.39
CA PHE A 232 6.85 30.30 4.30
C PHE A 232 5.47 29.67 4.22
N VAL A 233 5.33 28.41 4.61
CA VAL A 233 4.06 27.68 4.71
C VAL A 233 3.90 27.07 6.10
N ARG A 234 2.66 26.87 6.51
CA ARG A 234 2.26 26.10 7.67
C ARG A 234 1.38 24.93 7.26
N VAL A 235 1.46 23.82 7.96
CA VAL A 235 0.57 22.67 7.75
C VAL A 235 -0.63 22.82 8.67
N LEU A 236 -1.85 22.73 8.12
CA LEU A 236 -3.09 22.88 8.88
C LEU A 236 -3.65 21.54 9.38
N LEU A 237 -3.43 20.48 8.61
CA LEU A 237 -3.86 19.13 8.92
C LEU A 237 -2.96 18.10 8.20
N GLN A 238 -2.96 16.89 8.70
CA GLN A 238 -2.29 15.74 8.11
C GLN A 238 -3.19 14.52 8.07
N GLY A 239 -2.97 13.63 7.09
CA GLY A 239 -3.55 12.30 6.99
C GLY A 239 -2.88 11.32 7.94
N GLY A 240 -3.20 10.03 7.75
CA GLY A 240 -2.69 8.95 8.58
C GLY A 240 -3.50 8.72 9.87
N LYS A 241 -3.25 7.56 10.49
CA LYS A 241 -3.93 7.18 11.75
C LYS A 241 -3.35 7.90 12.97
N THR A 242 -2.08 8.23 12.92
CA THR A 242 -1.33 8.95 13.97
C THR A 242 -0.60 10.12 13.35
N ARG A 243 -0.19 11.08 14.18
CA ARG A 243 0.61 12.23 13.74
C ARG A 243 1.99 11.76 13.27
N ASP A 244 2.50 12.34 12.18
CA ASP A 244 3.89 12.18 11.74
C ASP A 244 4.82 12.82 12.79
N GLU A 245 5.88 12.11 13.17
CA GLU A 245 6.85 12.58 14.18
C GLU A 245 7.50 13.94 13.79
N ARG A 246 7.53 14.25 12.50
CA ARG A 246 8.05 15.53 11.96
C ARG A 246 7.01 16.66 12.02
N LEU A 247 5.74 16.35 12.34
CA LEU A 247 4.59 17.27 12.42
C LEU A 247 3.80 17.05 13.74
N PRO A 248 4.44 17.04 14.92
CA PRO A 248 3.79 16.63 16.17
C PRO A 248 2.65 17.56 16.61
N ASP A 249 2.69 18.82 16.20
CA ASP A 249 1.69 19.83 16.56
C ASP A 249 0.54 19.94 15.56
N VAL A 250 0.60 19.25 14.43
CA VAL A 250 -0.42 19.30 13.38
C VAL A 250 -1.47 18.22 13.62
N PRO A 251 -2.77 18.57 13.72
CA PRO A 251 -3.81 17.58 13.95
C PRO A 251 -3.99 16.67 12.72
N THR A 252 -4.30 15.39 12.98
CA THR A 252 -4.73 14.48 11.91
C THR A 252 -6.15 14.80 11.46
N ILE A 253 -6.51 14.36 10.24
CA ILE A 253 -7.90 14.44 9.75
C ILE A 253 -8.85 13.73 10.73
N ASN A 254 -8.43 12.60 11.33
CA ASN A 254 -9.24 11.87 12.32
C ASN A 254 -9.48 12.70 13.58
N GLU A 255 -8.44 13.33 14.14
CA GLU A 255 -8.59 14.23 15.31
C GLU A 255 -9.50 15.44 15.02
N ILE A 256 -9.45 15.96 13.78
CA ILE A 256 -10.36 17.01 13.32
C ILE A 256 -11.79 16.45 13.25
N MET A 257 -12.01 15.29 12.65
CA MET A 257 -13.34 14.67 12.59
C MET A 257 -13.90 14.39 13.99
N ASP A 258 -13.06 14.00 14.96
CA ASP A 258 -13.48 13.80 16.37
C ASP A 258 -13.91 15.12 17.00
N ARG A 259 -13.13 16.19 16.83
CA ARG A 259 -13.43 17.53 17.35
C ARG A 259 -14.78 18.07 16.85
N TYR A 260 -15.12 17.78 15.60
CA TYR A 260 -16.37 18.23 14.97
C TYR A 260 -17.52 17.22 15.05
N ASN A 261 -17.34 16.10 15.77
CA ASN A 261 -18.33 15.04 15.87
C ASN A 261 -18.86 14.59 14.50
N VAL A 262 -17.96 14.42 13.51
CA VAL A 262 -18.33 14.03 12.16
C VAL A 262 -19.03 12.67 12.18
N PRO A 263 -20.24 12.55 11.58
CA PRO A 263 -20.98 11.29 11.54
C PRO A 263 -20.20 10.17 10.83
N GLU A 264 -20.51 8.92 11.17
CA GLU A 264 -19.86 7.73 10.61
C GLU A 264 -19.83 7.74 9.06
N SER A 265 -20.90 8.20 8.42
CA SER A 265 -20.96 8.30 6.94
C SER A 265 -19.92 9.26 6.36
N GLY A 266 -19.58 10.33 7.07
CA GLY A 266 -18.50 11.25 6.70
C GLY A 266 -17.13 10.64 6.93
N ARG A 267 -16.93 9.94 8.06
CA ARG A 267 -15.69 9.21 8.38
C ARG A 267 -15.40 8.13 7.34
N ARG A 268 -16.40 7.35 6.95
CA ARG A 268 -16.28 6.34 5.88
C ARG A 268 -15.93 6.95 4.53
N LEU A 269 -16.46 8.13 4.20
CA LEU A 269 -16.06 8.84 2.98
C LEU A 269 -14.58 9.21 3.02
N VAL A 270 -14.08 9.74 4.14
CA VAL A 270 -12.65 10.04 4.32
C VAL A 270 -11.81 8.76 4.20
N THR A 271 -12.20 7.67 4.88
CA THR A 271 -11.51 6.39 4.82
C THR A 271 -11.37 5.90 3.38
N VAL A 272 -12.46 5.83 2.62
CA VAL A 272 -12.41 5.32 1.24
C VAL A 272 -11.65 6.25 0.30
N MET A 273 -11.74 7.55 0.48
CA MET A 273 -11.06 8.52 -0.41
C MET A 273 -9.55 8.61 -0.18
N LEU A 274 -9.10 8.40 1.06
CA LEU A 274 -7.68 8.50 1.43
C LEU A 274 -7.01 7.14 1.62
N ALA A 275 -7.73 6.03 1.44
CA ALA A 275 -7.19 4.69 1.66
C ALA A 275 -5.90 4.40 0.85
N ALA A 276 -5.82 4.90 -0.38
CA ALA A 276 -4.63 4.77 -1.24
C ALA A 276 -3.34 5.31 -0.59
N GLU A 277 -3.46 6.19 0.40
CA GLU A 277 -2.32 6.76 1.13
C GLU A 277 -1.70 5.78 2.12
N GLU A 278 -2.51 4.86 2.66
CA GLU A 278 -2.08 3.81 3.60
C GLU A 278 -1.42 2.62 2.89
N PHE A 279 -1.74 2.38 1.61
CA PHE A 279 -1.14 1.32 0.78
C PHE A 279 -0.58 1.88 -0.53
N PHE A 280 0.28 2.84 -0.41
CA PHE A 280 0.77 3.65 -1.54
C PHE A 280 1.66 2.90 -2.53
N ARG A 281 2.24 1.76 -2.12
CA ARG A 281 3.08 0.87 -2.95
C ARG A 281 2.66 -0.60 -2.74
N PRO A 282 1.43 -0.96 -3.16
CA PRO A 282 0.87 -2.27 -2.88
C PRO A 282 1.50 -3.37 -3.75
N HIS A 283 1.72 -4.53 -3.12
CA HIS A 283 2.18 -5.73 -3.81
C HIS A 283 1.25 -6.90 -3.50
N TYR A 284 0.83 -7.61 -4.53
CA TYR A 284 -0.17 -8.67 -4.43
C TYR A 284 0.04 -9.75 -5.50
N GLY A 285 -0.56 -10.92 -5.29
CA GLY A 285 -0.66 -12.00 -6.26
C GLY A 285 -2.10 -12.23 -6.73
N PRO A 286 -2.30 -13.18 -7.65
CA PRO A 286 -3.64 -13.56 -8.11
C PRO A 286 -4.50 -14.11 -6.98
N PRO A 287 -5.84 -14.12 -7.13
CA PRO A 287 -6.74 -14.77 -6.19
C PRO A 287 -6.47 -16.27 -6.05
N GLY A 288 -6.66 -16.83 -4.84
CA GLY A 288 -6.63 -18.27 -4.62
C GLY A 288 -5.23 -18.88 -4.55
N MET A 289 -4.20 -18.11 -4.27
CA MET A 289 -2.87 -18.64 -3.99
C MET A 289 -2.89 -19.60 -2.78
N ARG A 290 -2.07 -20.66 -2.83
CA ARG A 290 -1.94 -21.61 -1.71
C ARG A 290 -1.43 -20.94 -0.46
N PRO A 291 -2.00 -21.21 0.73
CA PRO A 291 -1.60 -20.56 1.99
C PRO A 291 -0.10 -20.69 2.30
N GLU A 292 0.52 -21.82 1.98
CA GLU A 292 1.96 -22.03 2.18
C GLU A 292 2.82 -21.09 1.32
N HIS A 293 2.43 -20.83 0.07
CA HIS A 293 3.14 -19.88 -0.80
C HIS A 293 2.95 -18.44 -0.31
N VAL A 294 1.72 -18.09 0.10
CA VAL A 294 1.41 -16.77 0.66
C VAL A 294 2.26 -16.49 1.89
N LYS A 295 2.33 -17.44 2.82
CA LYS A 295 3.16 -17.33 4.03
C LYS A 295 4.63 -17.08 3.69
N ILE A 296 5.21 -17.91 2.81
CA ILE A 296 6.62 -17.78 2.39
C ILE A 296 6.88 -16.38 1.79
N LEU A 297 6.00 -15.93 0.90
CA LEU A 297 6.17 -14.65 0.21
C LEU A 297 6.00 -13.46 1.15
N ARG A 298 5.04 -13.48 2.08
CA ARG A 298 4.83 -12.45 3.10
C ARG A 298 6.03 -12.34 4.05
N GLU A 299 6.50 -13.48 4.55
CA GLU A 299 7.69 -13.52 5.42
C GLU A 299 8.94 -12.99 4.70
N ALA A 300 9.17 -13.42 3.45
CA ALA A 300 10.29 -12.95 2.65
C ALA A 300 10.18 -11.45 2.36
N TYR A 301 8.98 -10.96 2.05
CA TYR A 301 8.71 -9.55 1.81
C TYR A 301 9.03 -8.70 3.05
N MET A 302 8.51 -9.06 4.22
CA MET A 302 8.75 -8.31 5.45
C MET A 302 10.21 -8.36 5.90
N LYS A 303 10.92 -9.51 5.72
CA LYS A 303 12.36 -9.59 5.94
C LYS A 303 13.14 -8.67 5.00
N THR A 304 12.69 -8.55 3.74
CA THR A 304 13.31 -7.62 2.78
C THR A 304 13.13 -6.17 3.22
N MET A 305 11.96 -5.80 3.72
CA MET A 305 11.68 -4.44 4.21
C MET A 305 12.54 -4.04 5.42
N GLN A 306 13.10 -5.01 6.14
CA GLN A 306 13.97 -4.81 7.31
C GLN A 306 15.47 -5.02 7.00
N ASP A 307 15.81 -5.46 5.78
CA ASP A 307 17.18 -5.73 5.37
C ASP A 307 18.00 -4.43 5.28
N PRO A 308 19.10 -4.28 6.04
CA PRO A 308 19.91 -3.07 6.00
C PRO A 308 20.47 -2.74 4.60
N ALA A 309 20.81 -3.75 3.80
CA ALA A 309 21.32 -3.53 2.45
C ALA A 309 20.21 -3.05 1.49
N PHE A 310 19.00 -3.61 1.62
CA PHE A 310 17.82 -3.10 0.91
C PHE A 310 17.51 -1.66 1.29
N LEU A 311 17.48 -1.34 2.59
CA LEU A 311 17.18 0.01 3.07
C LEU A 311 18.23 1.03 2.60
N ALA A 312 19.51 0.64 2.56
CA ALA A 312 20.58 1.48 2.02
C ALA A 312 20.40 1.75 0.52
N GLU A 313 20.05 0.73 -0.27
CA GLU A 313 19.79 0.88 -1.71
C GLU A 313 18.51 1.68 -1.97
N ALA A 314 17.44 1.44 -1.22
CA ALA A 314 16.21 2.21 -1.27
C ALA A 314 16.49 3.71 -1.02
N LYS A 315 17.25 4.03 0.01
CA LYS A 315 17.66 5.42 0.32
C LYS A 315 18.45 6.05 -0.83
N LYS A 316 19.39 5.31 -1.43
CA LYS A 316 20.17 5.76 -2.59
C LYS A 316 19.27 6.06 -3.80
N ARG A 317 18.25 5.22 -4.03
CA ARG A 317 17.22 5.41 -5.07
C ARG A 317 16.11 6.39 -4.68
N ARG A 318 16.18 6.98 -3.50
CA ARG A 318 15.18 7.91 -2.93
C ARG A 318 13.79 7.29 -2.81
N LEU A 319 13.74 6.01 -2.44
CA LEU A 319 12.50 5.30 -2.13
C LEU A 319 12.23 5.41 -0.63
N GLU A 320 11.05 5.89 -0.25
CA GLU A 320 10.60 5.87 1.15
C GLU A 320 10.02 4.49 1.47
N ILE A 321 10.52 3.88 2.55
CA ILE A 321 10.09 2.55 3.00
C ILE A 321 9.33 2.70 4.31
N SER A 322 8.03 2.42 4.26
CA SER A 322 7.12 2.39 5.41
C SER A 322 6.16 1.20 5.24
N PRO A 323 6.63 -0.02 5.57
CA PRO A 323 5.94 -1.23 5.18
C PRO A 323 4.65 -1.47 5.96
N THR A 324 3.73 -2.19 5.30
CA THR A 324 2.53 -2.77 5.89
C THR A 324 2.51 -4.26 5.50
N SER A 325 2.20 -5.14 6.45
CA SER A 325 2.16 -6.60 6.19
C SER A 325 0.98 -6.98 5.27
N GLY A 326 1.05 -8.18 4.70
CA GLY A 326 -0.04 -8.71 3.87
C GLY A 326 -1.34 -8.90 4.65
N GLU A 327 -1.26 -9.27 5.93
CA GLU A 327 -2.40 -9.43 6.83
C GLU A 327 -3.08 -8.09 7.14
N GLU A 328 -2.29 -7.06 7.41
CA GLU A 328 -2.82 -5.70 7.61
C GLU A 328 -3.44 -5.16 6.32
N MET A 329 -2.84 -5.48 5.16
CA MET A 329 -3.40 -5.14 3.84
C MET A 329 -4.75 -5.81 3.61
N ASP A 330 -4.90 -7.12 3.91
CA ASP A 330 -6.16 -7.85 3.79
C ASP A 330 -7.28 -7.16 4.61
N ALA A 331 -6.98 -6.78 5.87
CA ALA A 331 -7.93 -6.11 6.74
C ALA A 331 -8.34 -4.73 6.20
N LEU A 332 -7.37 -3.91 5.80
CA LEU A 332 -7.59 -2.57 5.28
C LEU A 332 -8.39 -2.59 3.97
N ILE A 333 -8.02 -3.45 3.03
CA ILE A 333 -8.71 -3.56 1.75
C ILE A 333 -10.15 -4.05 1.93
N LYS A 334 -10.37 -5.01 2.83
CA LYS A 334 -11.72 -5.48 3.16
C LYS A 334 -12.59 -4.34 3.70
N GLU A 335 -12.06 -3.51 4.59
CA GLU A 335 -12.74 -2.33 5.12
C GLU A 335 -13.08 -1.34 4.01
N VAL A 336 -12.09 -1.02 3.17
CA VAL A 336 -12.23 -0.05 2.06
C VAL A 336 -13.26 -0.51 1.03
N MET A 337 -13.30 -1.80 0.69
CA MET A 337 -14.22 -2.34 -0.32
C MET A 337 -15.64 -2.60 0.22
N ALA A 338 -15.82 -2.65 1.55
CA ALA A 338 -17.13 -2.90 2.20
C ALA A 338 -17.92 -1.61 2.49
N GLN A 339 -17.75 -0.55 1.65
CA GLN A 339 -18.44 0.71 1.87
C GLN A 339 -19.92 0.63 1.50
N PRO A 340 -20.83 1.26 2.30
CA PRO A 340 -22.24 1.37 1.95
C PRO A 340 -22.46 2.10 0.62
N PRO A 341 -23.50 1.75 -0.16
CA PRO A 341 -23.80 2.40 -1.45
C PRO A 341 -23.89 3.93 -1.35
N ALA A 342 -24.46 4.46 -0.26
CA ALA A 342 -24.55 5.91 -0.05
C ALA A 342 -23.18 6.61 0.06
N VAL A 343 -22.17 5.93 0.61
CA VAL A 343 -20.79 6.46 0.68
C VAL A 343 -20.16 6.44 -0.71
N ILE A 344 -20.39 5.37 -1.49
CA ILE A 344 -19.91 5.26 -2.87
C ILE A 344 -20.52 6.35 -3.75
N GLU A 345 -21.82 6.61 -3.63
CA GLU A 345 -22.46 7.69 -4.41
C GLU A 345 -21.92 9.09 -4.03
N ARG A 346 -21.66 9.34 -2.74
CA ARG A 346 -21.00 10.59 -2.31
C ARG A 346 -19.56 10.69 -2.88
N MET A 347 -18.81 9.58 -2.90
CA MET A 347 -17.49 9.51 -3.50
C MET A 347 -17.55 9.83 -5.01
N LYS A 348 -18.49 9.21 -5.75
CA LYS A 348 -18.71 9.50 -7.18
C LYS A 348 -19.00 10.98 -7.42
N LYS A 349 -19.93 11.55 -6.65
CA LYS A 349 -20.28 12.97 -6.73
C LYS A 349 -19.07 13.88 -6.46
N LEU A 350 -18.27 13.54 -5.45
CA LEU A 350 -17.05 14.30 -5.11
C LEU A 350 -16.03 14.24 -6.26
N LEU A 351 -15.94 13.13 -6.97
CA LEU A 351 -15.07 12.93 -8.12
C LEU A 351 -15.70 13.41 -9.46
N GLY A 352 -16.85 14.09 -9.43
CA GLY A 352 -17.50 14.61 -10.62
C GLY A 352 -18.08 13.56 -11.56
N LYS A 353 -18.49 12.41 -10.98
CA LYS A 353 -19.05 11.26 -11.71
C LYS A 353 -20.51 11.01 -11.31
#